data_1c6771a3bf70787b576a9c344332e7ac
#
_entry.id   1c6771a3bf70787b576a9c344332e7ac
#
_cell.length_a   1.000
_cell.length_b   1.000
_cell.length_c   1.000
_cell.angle_alpha   90.00
_cell.angle_beta   90.00
_cell.angle_gamma   90.00
#
_symmetry.space_group_name_H-M   'P 1'
#
loop_
_entity.id
_entity.type
_entity.pdbx_description
1 polymer ?
#
loop_
_entity_poly.entity_id
_entity_poly.type
_entity_poly.pdbx_seq_one_letter_code
_entity_poly.pdbx_strand_id
1 'polypeptide(L)'
;MLSTTDDLRIQEIKELNTPEEVMREIPRTLTATRVVMTARNAIKSILSGTDDRLLVIVGPCSVHDPVAAVDYAERLAGLRERLADRLEIVMRVYFEKPRTTVGWKGLINDPDLDGSFNINKGLRLARNVLSAVNNLGLPAGTEFLDLTTPQYIADLVAWAAIGARTTESQIHRELASGLSCPVGFKNGTDGNVRIAADAVKSASHPHHFMAVTKGGRSAIAATTGNADCHIILRGGSRPNYDRASVDSAAAELARSGVAQRIMIDASHANSGKKPENQPQVVTDIARQISGGEQRIMGVMVESNLVAGRQDVLPGTALTYGQSITDGCVDWDTTVQALNRLADAVAARREVQCRKFRERSA
;
A
#
# COMPACT_ATOMS: atom_id res chain seq x y z
N MET A 1 -6.69 -52.24 -2.04
CA MET A 1 -6.15 -50.97 -2.61
C MET A 1 -6.33 -49.91 -1.54
N LEU A 2 -5.29 -49.15 -1.20
CA LEU A 2 -5.42 -47.98 -0.32
C LEU A 2 -6.14 -46.87 -1.10
N SER A 3 -7.16 -46.27 -0.52
CA SER A 3 -7.86 -45.15 -1.13
C SER A 3 -6.96 -43.89 -1.06
N THR A 4 -6.98 -43.05 -2.09
CA THR A 4 -6.34 -41.74 -2.08
C THR A 4 -6.99 -40.88 -0.99
N THR A 5 -6.19 -40.18 -0.17
CA THR A 5 -6.66 -39.38 0.97
C THR A 5 -6.35 -37.88 0.83
N ASP A 6 -5.57 -37.49 -0.18
CA ASP A 6 -5.18 -36.12 -0.51
C ASP A 6 -5.64 -35.72 -1.92
N ASP A 7 -5.59 -34.46 -2.23
CA ASP A 7 -5.98 -33.85 -3.53
C ASP A 7 -7.42 -34.16 -4.03
N LEU A 8 -8.29 -34.68 -3.15
CA LEU A 8 -9.65 -35.09 -3.51
C LEU A 8 -10.55 -33.97 -4.04
N ARG A 9 -10.17 -32.71 -3.82
CA ARG A 9 -10.89 -31.51 -4.26
C ARG A 9 -10.05 -30.62 -5.17
N ILE A 10 -8.86 -31.05 -5.54
CA ILE A 10 -8.02 -30.36 -6.52
C ILE A 10 -8.43 -30.88 -7.90
N GLN A 11 -8.95 -29.98 -8.72
CA GLN A 11 -9.37 -30.32 -10.09
C GLN A 11 -8.19 -30.35 -11.06
N GLU A 12 -7.26 -29.40 -10.88
CA GLU A 12 -6.09 -29.24 -11.75
C GLU A 12 -4.97 -28.50 -11.00
N ILE A 13 -3.74 -28.86 -11.30
CA ILE A 13 -2.53 -28.12 -10.89
C ILE A 13 -1.80 -27.69 -12.16
N LYS A 14 -1.61 -26.39 -12.33
CA LYS A 14 -0.79 -25.79 -13.40
C LYS A 14 0.45 -25.16 -12.82
N GLU A 15 1.57 -25.35 -13.47
CA GLU A 15 2.82 -24.73 -13.06
C GLU A 15 2.82 -23.21 -13.36
N LEU A 16 3.34 -22.44 -12.42
CA LEU A 16 3.70 -21.03 -12.64
C LEU A 16 5.08 -20.97 -13.29
N ASN A 17 5.27 -20.05 -14.22
CA ASN A 17 6.61 -19.65 -14.59
C ASN A 17 7.39 -19.22 -13.36
N THR A 18 8.67 -19.53 -13.30
CA THR A 18 9.47 -19.18 -12.12
C THR A 18 9.65 -17.66 -12.00
N PRO A 19 9.83 -17.11 -10.80
CA PRO A 19 10.15 -15.71 -10.62
C PRO A 19 11.37 -15.27 -11.46
N GLU A 20 12.39 -16.11 -11.56
CA GLU A 20 13.60 -15.83 -12.34
C GLU A 20 13.31 -15.70 -13.83
N GLU A 21 12.45 -16.54 -14.41
CA GLU A 21 12.00 -16.45 -15.80
C GLU A 21 11.30 -15.13 -16.07
N VAL A 22 10.31 -14.78 -15.24
CA VAL A 22 9.53 -13.54 -15.40
C VAL A 22 10.43 -12.31 -15.21
N MET A 23 11.37 -12.34 -14.25
CA MET A 23 12.33 -11.26 -14.04
C MET A 23 13.33 -11.13 -15.20
N ARG A 24 13.68 -12.21 -15.87
CA ARG A 24 14.53 -12.21 -17.06
C ARG A 24 13.81 -11.65 -18.29
N GLU A 25 12.54 -11.99 -18.46
CA GLU A 25 11.70 -11.46 -19.53
C GLU A 25 11.44 -9.95 -19.37
N ILE A 26 11.20 -9.51 -18.13
CA ILE A 26 10.89 -8.12 -17.78
C ILE A 26 11.90 -7.65 -16.73
N PRO A 27 13.12 -7.30 -17.13
CA PRO A 27 14.17 -6.92 -16.19
C PRO A 27 13.92 -5.55 -15.57
N ARG A 28 14.37 -5.38 -14.34
CA ARG A 28 14.39 -4.09 -13.69
C ARG A 28 15.41 -3.16 -14.33
N THR A 29 14.99 -1.96 -14.72
CA THR A 29 15.88 -0.94 -15.30
C THR A 29 16.72 -0.25 -14.23
N LEU A 30 17.77 0.46 -14.65
CA LEU A 30 18.57 1.31 -13.76
C LEU A 30 17.73 2.45 -13.17
N THR A 31 16.81 3.04 -13.95
CA THR A 31 15.89 4.08 -13.48
C THR A 31 14.96 3.53 -12.40
N ALA A 32 14.30 2.40 -12.65
CA ALA A 32 13.44 1.75 -11.66
C ALA A 32 14.21 1.41 -10.37
N THR A 33 15.44 0.89 -10.49
CA THR A 33 16.30 0.61 -9.34
C THR A 33 16.54 1.86 -8.49
N ARG A 34 16.92 2.97 -9.12
CA ARG A 34 17.18 4.24 -8.44
C ARG A 34 15.92 4.77 -7.75
N VAL A 35 14.79 4.78 -8.45
CA VAL A 35 13.50 5.26 -7.92
C VAL A 35 13.10 4.47 -6.69
N VAL A 36 13.09 3.13 -6.78
CA VAL A 36 12.73 2.26 -5.66
C VAL A 36 13.65 2.46 -4.46
N MET A 37 14.97 2.48 -4.67
CA MET A 37 15.93 2.63 -3.57
C MET A 37 15.85 4.00 -2.91
N THR A 38 15.72 5.08 -3.71
CA THR A 38 15.58 6.45 -3.19
C THR A 38 14.31 6.58 -2.36
N ALA A 39 13.18 6.06 -2.85
CA ALA A 39 11.91 6.11 -2.13
C ALA A 39 11.95 5.27 -0.84
N ARG A 40 12.52 4.07 -0.86
CA ARG A 40 12.68 3.26 0.37
C ARG A 40 13.48 4.01 1.43
N ASN A 41 14.59 4.66 1.04
CA ASN A 41 15.40 5.43 1.96
C ASN A 41 14.66 6.67 2.49
N ALA A 42 13.93 7.39 1.63
CA ALA A 42 13.10 8.52 2.04
C ALA A 42 12.03 8.10 3.06
N ILE A 43 11.32 6.99 2.80
CA ILE A 43 10.30 6.46 3.71
C ILE A 43 10.93 6.06 5.06
N LYS A 44 12.10 5.40 5.06
CA LYS A 44 12.85 5.09 6.29
C LYS A 44 13.19 6.36 7.08
N SER A 45 13.63 7.43 6.41
CA SER A 45 13.92 8.72 7.04
C SER A 45 12.66 9.37 7.62
N ILE A 46 11.52 9.26 6.95
CA ILE A 46 10.22 9.72 7.47
C ILE A 46 9.82 8.90 8.71
N LEU A 47 9.98 7.58 8.67
CA LEU A 47 9.70 6.68 9.80
C LEU A 47 10.59 6.98 11.01
N SER A 48 11.87 7.27 10.80
CA SER A 48 12.79 7.65 11.89
C SER A 48 12.57 9.09 12.38
N GLY A 49 11.89 9.92 11.59
CA GLY A 49 11.65 11.35 11.89
C GLY A 49 12.82 12.28 11.53
N THR A 50 13.79 11.79 10.75
CA THR A 50 14.88 12.59 10.20
C THR A 50 14.50 13.36 8.94
N ASP A 51 13.42 12.93 8.27
CA ASP A 51 12.76 13.62 7.16
C ASP A 51 11.35 14.04 7.62
N ASP A 52 11.03 15.30 7.53
CA ASP A 52 9.77 15.87 8.00
C ASP A 52 8.68 15.90 6.91
N ARG A 53 8.95 15.41 5.72
CA ARG A 53 7.93 15.27 4.67
C ARG A 53 6.83 14.30 5.11
N LEU A 54 5.67 14.43 4.48
CA LEU A 54 4.56 13.51 4.66
C LEU A 54 4.58 12.44 3.57
N LEU A 55 4.53 11.16 3.95
CA LEU A 55 4.36 10.06 3.01
C LEU A 55 2.92 10.02 2.50
N VAL A 56 2.70 10.00 1.19
CA VAL A 56 1.37 9.89 0.61
C VAL A 56 1.29 8.71 -0.35
N ILE A 57 0.45 7.72 0.00
CA ILE A 57 0.15 6.58 -0.85
C ILE A 57 -1.16 6.85 -1.59
N VAL A 58 -1.11 7.15 -2.89
CA VAL A 58 -2.28 7.59 -3.65
C VAL A 58 -2.40 6.89 -5.00
N GLY A 59 -3.60 6.47 -5.36
CA GLY A 59 -3.88 5.80 -6.63
C GLY A 59 -5.08 4.87 -6.58
N PRO A 60 -5.31 4.08 -7.62
CA PRO A 60 -6.48 3.21 -7.76
C PRO A 60 -6.68 2.26 -6.58
N CYS A 61 -7.94 1.98 -6.24
CA CYS A 61 -8.28 0.94 -5.27
C CYS A 61 -7.66 -0.39 -5.71
N SER A 62 -7.79 -0.73 -7.00
CA SER A 62 -7.08 -1.83 -7.67
C SER A 62 -6.78 -1.46 -9.11
N VAL A 63 -5.70 -2.00 -9.64
CA VAL A 63 -5.36 -1.91 -11.06
C VAL A 63 -6.00 -3.08 -11.79
N HIS A 64 -6.92 -2.79 -12.72
CA HIS A 64 -7.51 -3.78 -13.63
C HIS A 64 -7.17 -3.47 -15.09
N ASP A 65 -6.90 -2.21 -15.39
CA ASP A 65 -6.49 -1.73 -16.71
C ASP A 65 -5.05 -1.16 -16.62
N PRO A 66 -4.06 -1.86 -17.20
CA PRO A 66 -2.68 -1.41 -17.23
C PRO A 66 -2.48 -0.07 -17.93
N VAL A 67 -3.26 0.23 -18.98
CA VAL A 67 -3.14 1.47 -19.76
C VAL A 67 -3.61 2.66 -18.92
N ALA A 68 -4.77 2.56 -18.30
CA ALA A 68 -5.29 3.59 -17.40
C ALA A 68 -4.39 3.81 -16.18
N ALA A 69 -3.74 2.74 -15.68
CA ALA A 69 -2.80 2.86 -14.57
C ALA A 69 -1.54 3.65 -14.97
N VAL A 70 -1.04 3.48 -16.18
CA VAL A 70 0.12 4.26 -16.69
C VAL A 70 -0.26 5.71 -16.95
N ASP A 71 -1.43 6.01 -17.56
CA ASP A 71 -1.94 7.38 -17.71
C ASP A 71 -2.06 8.10 -16.36
N TYR A 72 -2.60 7.40 -15.35
CA TYR A 72 -2.64 7.95 -13.98
C TYR A 72 -1.23 8.22 -13.44
N ALA A 73 -0.28 7.31 -13.67
CA ALA A 73 1.11 7.45 -13.22
C ALA A 73 1.81 8.66 -13.87
N GLU A 74 1.62 8.90 -15.17
CA GLU A 74 2.19 10.05 -15.89
C GLU A 74 1.74 11.36 -15.26
N ARG A 75 0.44 11.51 -14.97
CA ARG A 75 -0.10 12.69 -14.31
C ARG A 75 0.45 12.85 -12.88
N LEU A 76 0.53 11.75 -12.13
CA LEU A 76 1.00 11.77 -10.73
C LEU A 76 2.49 12.07 -10.64
N ALA A 77 3.31 11.63 -11.59
CA ALA A 77 4.75 11.90 -11.63
C ALA A 77 5.04 13.41 -11.68
N GLY A 78 4.32 14.16 -12.54
CA GLY A 78 4.45 15.62 -12.61
C GLY A 78 3.99 16.33 -11.33
N LEU A 79 2.99 15.81 -10.64
CA LEU A 79 2.54 16.37 -9.36
C LEU A 79 3.53 16.04 -8.23
N ARG A 80 4.09 14.83 -8.22
CA ARG A 80 5.13 14.42 -7.28
C ARG A 80 6.35 15.35 -7.34
N GLU A 81 6.81 15.69 -8.52
CA GLU A 81 7.97 16.59 -8.70
C GLU A 81 7.70 17.97 -8.10
N ARG A 82 6.52 18.55 -8.33
CA ARG A 82 6.14 19.87 -7.79
C ARG A 82 5.99 19.92 -6.27
N LEU A 83 5.68 18.80 -5.64
CA LEU A 83 5.41 18.71 -4.20
C LEU A 83 6.53 18.00 -3.41
N ALA A 84 7.66 17.67 -4.06
CA ALA A 84 8.73 16.83 -3.52
C ALA A 84 9.40 17.38 -2.26
N ASP A 85 9.34 18.68 -2.05
CA ASP A 85 9.88 19.36 -0.86
C ASP A 85 9.03 19.13 0.40
N ARG A 86 7.77 18.74 0.26
CA ARG A 86 6.80 18.58 1.35
C ARG A 86 6.21 17.18 1.43
N LEU A 87 6.07 16.49 0.29
CA LEU A 87 5.48 15.16 0.21
C LEU A 87 6.44 14.15 -0.41
N GLU A 88 6.48 12.95 0.15
CA GLU A 88 6.99 11.76 -0.54
C GLU A 88 5.79 11.00 -1.10
N ILE A 89 5.54 11.14 -2.42
CA ILE A 89 4.39 10.55 -3.09
C ILE A 89 4.78 9.20 -3.68
N VAL A 90 4.02 8.16 -3.33
CA VAL A 90 4.12 6.79 -3.83
C VAL A 90 2.80 6.42 -4.48
N MET A 91 2.84 5.94 -5.73
CA MET A 91 1.62 5.48 -6.39
C MET A 91 1.13 4.17 -5.80
N ARG A 92 -0.14 4.13 -5.46
CA ARG A 92 -0.83 2.91 -5.06
C ARG A 92 -1.09 2.04 -6.30
N VAL A 93 -0.46 0.86 -6.36
CA VAL A 93 -0.54 -0.09 -7.49
C VAL A 93 -0.90 -1.46 -6.92
N TYR A 94 -2.18 -1.67 -6.64
CA TYR A 94 -2.69 -2.89 -6.01
C TYR A 94 -3.23 -3.86 -7.07
N PHE A 95 -2.63 -5.05 -7.11
CA PHE A 95 -2.97 -6.10 -8.08
C PHE A 95 -3.78 -7.24 -7.48
N GLU A 96 -3.83 -7.33 -6.16
CA GLU A 96 -4.50 -8.39 -5.43
C GLU A 96 -5.55 -7.79 -4.50
N LYS A 97 -6.72 -8.41 -4.45
CA LYS A 97 -7.85 -7.92 -3.66
C LYS A 97 -8.37 -9.00 -2.72
N PRO A 98 -8.29 -8.81 -1.39
CA PRO A 98 -8.90 -9.72 -0.45
C PRO A 98 -10.42 -9.65 -0.57
N ARG A 99 -11.08 -10.80 -0.76
CA ARG A 99 -12.54 -10.90 -0.88
C ARG A 99 -13.10 -11.60 0.35
N THR A 100 -14.16 -11.03 0.93
CA THR A 100 -14.83 -11.63 2.10
C THR A 100 -15.59 -12.89 1.71
N THR A 101 -16.17 -12.91 0.50
CA THR A 101 -16.85 -14.06 -0.07
C THR A 101 -16.23 -14.44 -1.41
N VAL A 102 -16.89 -14.18 -2.51
CA VAL A 102 -16.42 -14.40 -3.87
C VAL A 102 -16.30 -13.06 -4.61
N GLY A 103 -15.56 -13.03 -5.71
CA GLY A 103 -15.39 -11.86 -6.56
C GLY A 103 -14.02 -11.84 -7.23
N TRP A 104 -13.82 -10.90 -8.13
CA TRP A 104 -12.55 -10.71 -8.81
C TRP A 104 -11.41 -10.49 -7.81
N LYS A 105 -10.37 -11.33 -7.90
CA LYS A 105 -9.25 -11.37 -6.95
C LYS A 105 -8.11 -10.41 -7.30
N GLY A 106 -8.18 -9.71 -8.43
CA GLY A 106 -7.15 -8.78 -8.89
C GLY A 106 -6.50 -9.17 -10.21
N LEU A 107 -5.72 -8.24 -10.76
CA LEU A 107 -5.08 -8.38 -12.07
C LEU A 107 -4.16 -9.60 -12.17
N ILE A 108 -3.46 -9.96 -11.09
CA ILE A 108 -2.57 -11.13 -11.10
C ILE A 108 -3.38 -12.41 -11.26
N ASN A 109 -4.50 -12.53 -10.55
CA ASN A 109 -5.26 -13.76 -10.52
C ASN A 109 -6.15 -13.94 -11.77
N ASP A 110 -6.77 -12.86 -12.25
CA ASP A 110 -7.73 -12.90 -13.37
C ASP A 110 -7.58 -11.62 -14.22
N PRO A 111 -6.54 -11.58 -15.07
CA PRO A 111 -6.17 -10.38 -15.83
C PRO A 111 -7.18 -10.03 -16.93
N ASP A 112 -7.92 -11.03 -17.41
CA ASP A 112 -8.86 -10.86 -18.53
C ASP A 112 -10.30 -10.57 -18.06
N LEU A 113 -10.57 -10.60 -16.76
CA LEU A 113 -11.89 -10.39 -16.13
C LEU A 113 -12.95 -11.40 -16.59
N ASP A 114 -12.54 -12.59 -17.02
CA ASP A 114 -13.41 -13.61 -17.62
C ASP A 114 -13.44 -14.94 -16.82
N GLY A 115 -12.73 -14.98 -15.68
CA GLY A 115 -12.61 -16.17 -14.85
C GLY A 115 -11.69 -17.25 -15.42
N SER A 116 -10.85 -16.91 -16.41
CA SER A 116 -9.84 -17.83 -16.97
C SER A 116 -8.67 -18.10 -16.03
N PHE A 117 -8.45 -17.20 -15.07
CA PHE A 117 -7.38 -17.27 -14.07
C PHE A 117 -5.97 -17.48 -14.69
N ASN A 118 -5.68 -16.76 -15.78
CA ASN A 118 -4.36 -16.79 -16.42
C ASN A 118 -3.31 -16.05 -15.57
N ILE A 119 -2.93 -16.66 -14.44
CA ILE A 119 -2.02 -16.05 -13.44
C ILE A 119 -0.64 -15.77 -14.05
N ASN A 120 -0.12 -16.62 -14.94
CA ASN A 120 1.14 -16.39 -15.63
C ASN A 120 1.14 -15.10 -16.47
N LYS A 121 0.01 -14.77 -17.10
CA LYS A 121 -0.22 -13.50 -17.80
C LYS A 121 -0.31 -12.35 -16.78
N GLY A 122 -1.08 -12.55 -15.71
CA GLY A 122 -1.29 -11.54 -14.67
C GLY A 122 0.01 -11.09 -13.99
N LEU A 123 0.92 -12.02 -13.69
CA LEU A 123 2.24 -11.71 -13.12
C LEU A 123 3.09 -10.84 -14.05
N ARG A 124 3.06 -11.12 -15.35
CA ARG A 124 3.77 -10.31 -16.36
C ARG A 124 3.17 -8.91 -16.49
N LEU A 125 1.84 -8.80 -16.51
CA LEU A 125 1.16 -7.51 -16.57
C LEU A 125 1.46 -6.66 -15.32
N ALA A 126 1.41 -7.26 -14.13
CA ALA A 126 1.73 -6.57 -12.88
C ALA A 126 3.18 -6.05 -12.90
N ARG A 127 4.14 -6.87 -13.33
CA ARG A 127 5.53 -6.47 -13.41
C ARG A 127 5.77 -5.37 -14.47
N ASN A 128 5.08 -5.44 -15.62
CA ASN A 128 5.14 -4.41 -16.66
C ASN A 128 4.60 -3.06 -16.14
N VAL A 129 3.47 -3.05 -15.46
CA VAL A 129 2.91 -1.82 -14.85
C VAL A 129 3.88 -1.23 -13.84
N LEU A 130 4.42 -2.03 -12.92
CA LEU A 130 5.40 -1.55 -11.94
C LEU A 130 6.66 -0.99 -12.60
N SER A 131 7.16 -1.66 -13.64
CA SER A 131 8.31 -1.18 -14.41
C SER A 131 8.01 0.16 -15.09
N ALA A 132 6.85 0.30 -15.74
CA ALA A 132 6.42 1.54 -16.39
C ALA A 132 6.31 2.69 -15.38
N VAL A 133 5.63 2.47 -14.26
CA VAL A 133 5.46 3.46 -13.18
C VAL A 133 6.81 3.93 -12.65
N ASN A 134 7.72 3.00 -12.32
CA ASN A 134 9.04 3.35 -11.80
C ASN A 134 9.90 4.08 -12.88
N ASN A 135 9.77 3.73 -14.15
CA ASN A 135 10.51 4.40 -15.24
C ASN A 135 10.06 5.85 -15.46
N LEU A 136 8.84 6.21 -15.06
CA LEU A 136 8.35 7.59 -15.01
C LEU A 136 8.92 8.39 -13.81
N GLY A 137 9.79 7.80 -13.00
CA GLY A 137 10.33 8.43 -11.79
C GLY A 137 9.37 8.36 -10.59
N LEU A 138 8.30 7.59 -10.68
CA LEU A 138 7.27 7.48 -9.65
C LEU A 138 7.43 6.14 -8.89
N PRO A 139 7.70 6.14 -7.57
CA PRO A 139 7.76 4.90 -6.80
C PRO A 139 6.37 4.28 -6.63
N ALA A 140 6.31 2.95 -6.63
CA ALA A 140 5.10 2.16 -6.50
C ALA A 140 4.98 1.51 -5.12
N GLY A 141 3.74 1.48 -4.59
CA GLY A 141 3.37 0.76 -3.38
C GLY A 141 2.24 -0.23 -3.65
N THR A 142 2.28 -1.42 -3.04
CA THR A 142 1.27 -2.47 -3.25
C THR A 142 0.81 -3.07 -1.93
N GLU A 143 -0.27 -3.88 -1.96
CA GLU A 143 -0.64 -4.78 -0.87
C GLU A 143 -0.16 -6.19 -1.25
N PHE A 144 0.56 -6.86 -0.35
CA PHE A 144 0.87 -8.26 -0.53
C PHE A 144 -0.17 -9.13 0.16
N LEU A 145 -0.90 -9.89 -0.62
CA LEU A 145 -1.93 -10.82 -0.17
C LEU A 145 -1.46 -12.27 -0.31
N ASP A 146 -0.99 -12.66 -1.49
CA ASP A 146 -0.38 -13.96 -1.72
C ASP A 146 1.08 -13.96 -1.28
N LEU A 147 1.54 -15.08 -0.71
CA LEU A 147 2.90 -15.23 -0.18
C LEU A 147 3.96 -15.41 -1.26
N THR A 148 3.56 -15.80 -2.46
CA THR A 148 4.45 -16.09 -3.59
C THR A 148 4.65 -14.86 -4.46
N THR A 149 3.65 -14.00 -4.58
CA THR A 149 3.66 -12.77 -5.39
C THR A 149 4.89 -11.88 -5.13
N PRO A 150 5.36 -11.69 -3.89
CA PRO A 150 6.56 -10.88 -3.63
C PRO A 150 7.80 -11.36 -4.38
N GLN A 151 7.93 -12.66 -4.63
CA GLN A 151 9.09 -13.19 -5.37
C GLN A 151 9.15 -12.67 -6.82
N TYR A 152 8.01 -12.31 -7.40
CA TYR A 152 7.91 -11.82 -8.77
C TYR A 152 8.07 -10.31 -8.90
N ILE A 153 7.66 -9.52 -7.88
CA ILE A 153 7.49 -8.07 -8.04
C ILE A 153 8.13 -7.21 -6.95
N ALA A 154 8.58 -7.77 -5.82
CA ALA A 154 9.05 -6.96 -4.68
C ALA A 154 10.28 -6.09 -5.00
N ASP A 155 11.08 -6.44 -6.01
CA ASP A 155 12.23 -5.63 -6.46
C ASP A 155 11.82 -4.31 -7.13
N LEU A 156 10.54 -4.17 -7.52
CA LEU A 156 9.94 -2.97 -8.12
C LEU A 156 9.01 -2.21 -7.16
N VAL A 157 8.92 -2.62 -5.89
CA VAL A 157 8.02 -2.06 -4.88
C VAL A 157 8.81 -1.23 -3.87
N ALA A 158 8.40 0.02 -3.67
CA ALA A 158 9.04 0.94 -2.73
C ALA A 158 8.42 0.88 -1.32
N TRP A 159 7.14 0.55 -1.21
CA TRP A 159 6.37 0.43 0.03
C TRP A 159 5.30 -0.66 -0.11
N ALA A 160 4.99 -1.35 0.98
CA ALA A 160 3.96 -2.38 0.97
C ALA A 160 2.97 -2.22 2.11
N ALA A 161 1.74 -2.74 1.91
CA ALA A 161 0.74 -2.90 2.95
C ALA A 161 0.45 -4.37 3.24
N ILE A 162 0.09 -4.64 4.49
CA ILE A 162 -0.65 -5.85 4.90
C ILE A 162 -2.07 -5.39 5.27
N GLY A 163 -3.06 -5.99 4.62
CA GLY A 163 -4.46 -5.60 4.73
C GLY A 163 -5.08 -5.97 6.08
N ALA A 164 -6.22 -5.33 6.41
CA ALA A 164 -6.91 -5.54 7.69
C ALA A 164 -7.34 -7.00 7.94
N ARG A 165 -7.59 -7.78 6.88
CA ARG A 165 -7.97 -9.19 6.98
C ARG A 165 -6.79 -10.12 7.19
N THR A 166 -5.58 -9.66 6.95
CA THR A 166 -4.34 -10.45 6.99
C THR A 166 -3.36 -9.99 8.06
N THR A 167 -3.61 -8.84 8.71
CA THR A 167 -2.76 -8.31 9.78
C THR A 167 -2.62 -9.26 10.98
N GLU A 168 -3.64 -10.07 11.29
CA GLU A 168 -3.56 -11.12 12.33
C GLU A 168 -2.81 -12.37 11.90
N SER A 169 -2.67 -12.58 10.60
CA SER A 169 -2.05 -13.79 10.06
C SER A 169 -0.55 -13.86 10.38
N GLN A 170 -0.14 -14.92 11.07
CA GLN A 170 1.27 -15.17 11.37
C GLN A 170 2.12 -15.16 10.10
N ILE A 171 1.68 -15.83 9.04
CA ILE A 171 2.43 -15.96 7.79
C ILE A 171 2.67 -14.61 7.11
N HIS A 172 1.71 -13.68 7.19
CA HIS A 172 1.87 -12.32 6.64
C HIS A 172 2.83 -11.47 7.49
N ARG A 173 2.89 -11.68 8.79
CA ARG A 173 3.87 -11.03 9.68
C ARG A 173 5.28 -11.55 9.41
N GLU A 174 5.42 -12.85 9.23
CA GLU A 174 6.66 -13.51 8.83
C GLU A 174 7.12 -13.03 7.45
N LEU A 175 6.22 -12.98 6.45
CA LEU A 175 6.50 -12.41 5.14
C LEU A 175 7.05 -10.97 5.26
N ALA A 176 6.35 -10.11 6.01
CA ALA A 176 6.74 -8.72 6.19
C ALA A 176 8.12 -8.56 6.81
N SER A 177 8.54 -9.49 7.69
CA SER A 177 9.87 -9.49 8.31
C SER A 177 11.01 -9.66 7.31
N GLY A 178 10.73 -10.22 6.13
CA GLY A 178 11.69 -10.46 5.05
C GLY A 178 11.58 -9.49 3.87
N LEU A 179 10.57 -8.62 3.84
CA LEU A 179 10.41 -7.67 2.75
C LEU A 179 11.48 -6.57 2.80
N SER A 180 12.02 -6.23 1.64
CA SER A 180 13.08 -5.22 1.49
C SER A 180 12.55 -3.78 1.46
N CYS A 181 11.25 -3.56 1.66
CA CYS A 181 10.60 -2.26 1.69
C CYS A 181 9.93 -2.01 3.04
N PRO A 182 9.68 -0.75 3.42
CA PRO A 182 8.81 -0.42 4.54
C PRO A 182 7.41 -1.01 4.38
N VAL A 183 6.80 -1.46 5.50
CA VAL A 183 5.50 -2.16 5.49
C VAL A 183 4.53 -1.50 6.47
N GLY A 184 3.33 -1.15 5.96
CA GLY A 184 2.22 -0.66 6.76
C GLY A 184 1.22 -1.77 7.09
N PHE A 185 0.92 -1.99 8.38
CA PHE A 185 -0.10 -2.91 8.84
C PHE A 185 -1.40 -2.18 9.15
N LYS A 186 -2.49 -2.52 8.45
CA LYS A 186 -3.81 -1.95 8.74
C LYS A 186 -4.36 -2.50 10.06
N ASN A 187 -5.01 -1.65 10.85
CA ASN A 187 -5.79 -2.13 12.00
C ASN A 187 -6.89 -3.11 11.57
N GLY A 188 -7.36 -3.94 12.48
CA GLY A 188 -8.41 -4.92 12.22
C GLY A 188 -9.68 -4.31 11.63
N THR A 189 -10.51 -5.12 10.98
CA THR A 189 -11.75 -4.67 10.34
C THR A 189 -12.76 -4.12 11.33
N ASP A 190 -12.66 -4.51 12.60
CA ASP A 190 -13.42 -4.00 13.75
C ASP A 190 -12.92 -2.64 14.30
N GLY A 191 -11.72 -2.23 13.90
CA GLY A 191 -11.05 -1.02 14.37
C GLY A 191 -9.93 -1.27 15.38
N ASN A 192 -9.63 -2.52 15.73
CA ASN A 192 -8.62 -2.88 16.73
C ASN A 192 -7.21 -2.52 16.27
N VAL A 193 -6.59 -1.57 16.96
CA VAL A 193 -5.23 -1.07 16.66
C VAL A 193 -4.15 -1.98 17.24
N ARG A 194 -4.41 -2.66 18.37
CA ARG A 194 -3.44 -3.55 19.02
C ARG A 194 -2.95 -4.65 18.09
N ILE A 195 -3.85 -5.20 17.27
CA ILE A 195 -3.53 -6.22 16.27
C ILE A 195 -2.42 -5.74 15.31
N ALA A 196 -2.50 -4.48 14.86
CA ALA A 196 -1.50 -3.88 13.99
C ALA A 196 -0.19 -3.59 14.74
N ALA A 197 -0.26 -3.15 16.00
CA ALA A 197 0.92 -2.95 16.85
C ALA A 197 1.67 -4.27 17.09
N ASP A 198 0.94 -5.35 17.40
CA ASP A 198 1.50 -6.69 17.57
C ASP A 198 2.13 -7.20 16.25
N ALA A 199 1.51 -6.88 15.09
CA ALA A 199 2.05 -7.24 13.79
C ALA A 199 3.36 -6.51 13.48
N VAL A 200 3.44 -5.20 13.75
CA VAL A 200 4.68 -4.42 13.60
C VAL A 200 5.78 -5.00 14.47
N LYS A 201 5.48 -5.28 15.75
CA LYS A 201 6.43 -5.88 16.67
C LYS A 201 6.89 -7.24 16.20
N SER A 202 5.99 -8.13 15.77
CA SER A 202 6.34 -9.44 15.24
C SER A 202 7.24 -9.31 14.00
N ALA A 203 6.85 -8.51 13.01
CA ALA A 203 7.61 -8.35 11.77
C ALA A 203 9.00 -7.73 11.98
N SER A 204 9.24 -7.02 13.09
CA SER A 204 10.56 -6.47 13.42
C SER A 204 11.57 -7.51 13.91
N HIS A 205 11.15 -8.75 14.16
CA HIS A 205 12.01 -9.84 14.62
C HIS A 205 12.34 -10.82 13.49
N PRO A 206 13.45 -11.60 13.64
CA PRO A 206 13.77 -12.68 12.72
C PRO A 206 12.75 -13.81 12.75
N HIS A 207 12.46 -14.39 11.58
CA HIS A 207 11.56 -15.53 11.43
C HIS A 207 12.13 -16.59 10.49
N HIS A 208 11.59 -17.82 10.60
CA HIS A 208 11.83 -18.91 9.66
C HIS A 208 10.48 -19.43 9.17
N PHE A 209 10.27 -19.47 7.85
CA PHE A 209 9.00 -19.91 7.27
C PHE A 209 9.19 -20.56 5.90
N MET A 210 8.16 -21.28 5.44
CA MET A 210 8.15 -21.89 4.12
C MET A 210 7.95 -20.81 3.05
N ALA A 211 8.82 -20.80 2.06
CA ALA A 211 8.83 -19.83 0.97
C ALA A 211 9.17 -20.51 -0.36
N VAL A 212 9.13 -19.75 -1.44
CA VAL A 212 9.55 -20.16 -2.78
C VAL A 212 10.77 -19.36 -3.19
N THR A 213 11.79 -20.04 -3.73
CA THR A 213 12.99 -19.38 -4.28
C THR A 213 12.70 -18.68 -5.62
N LYS A 214 13.62 -17.86 -6.10
CA LYS A 214 13.54 -17.27 -7.46
C LYS A 214 13.48 -18.34 -8.57
N GLY A 215 14.09 -19.50 -8.33
CA GLY A 215 14.02 -20.66 -9.23
C GLY A 215 12.77 -21.54 -9.07
N GLY A 216 11.73 -21.09 -8.34
CA GLY A 216 10.44 -21.79 -8.21
C GLY A 216 10.45 -22.99 -7.26
N ARG A 217 11.49 -23.20 -6.46
CA ARG A 217 11.57 -24.34 -5.52
C ARG A 217 11.09 -23.95 -4.14
N SER A 218 10.36 -24.84 -3.48
CA SER A 218 10.05 -24.72 -2.05
C SER A 218 11.32 -24.63 -1.22
N ALA A 219 11.34 -23.74 -0.25
CA ALA A 219 12.52 -23.46 0.57
C ALA A 219 12.11 -23.01 1.98
N ILE A 220 13.10 -22.98 2.89
CA ILE A 220 12.98 -22.31 4.19
C ILE A 220 13.62 -20.93 4.03
N ALA A 221 12.85 -19.88 4.25
CA ALA A 221 13.36 -18.52 4.35
C ALA A 221 13.71 -18.22 5.80
N ALA A 222 14.92 -17.68 6.02
CA ALA A 222 15.34 -17.09 7.29
C ALA A 222 15.44 -15.57 7.11
N THR A 223 14.77 -14.78 7.95
CA THR A 223 14.76 -13.32 7.87
C THR A 223 15.54 -12.67 9.01
N THR A 224 15.88 -11.40 8.84
CA THR A 224 16.54 -10.58 9.88
C THR A 224 15.57 -9.75 10.70
N GLY A 225 14.29 -9.72 10.31
CA GLY A 225 13.31 -8.76 10.77
C GLY A 225 13.31 -7.48 9.92
N ASN A 226 12.18 -6.77 9.92
CA ASN A 226 11.97 -5.52 9.22
C ASN A 226 11.60 -4.41 10.22
N ALA A 227 12.58 -3.58 10.56
CA ALA A 227 12.39 -2.46 11.48
C ALA A 227 11.60 -1.28 10.87
N ASP A 228 11.38 -1.29 9.56
CA ASP A 228 10.69 -0.22 8.83
C ASP A 228 9.17 -0.46 8.72
N CYS A 229 8.56 -1.04 9.77
CA CYS A 229 7.14 -1.30 9.84
C CYS A 229 6.40 -0.22 10.62
N HIS A 230 5.15 0.08 10.22
CA HIS A 230 4.27 1.04 10.88
C HIS A 230 2.81 0.60 10.83
N ILE A 231 1.92 1.29 11.56
CA ILE A 231 0.48 1.03 11.49
C ILE A 231 -0.24 1.93 10.50
N ILE A 232 -1.41 1.46 10.04
CA ILE A 232 -2.34 2.23 9.19
C ILE A 232 -3.72 2.21 9.87
N LEU A 233 -4.23 3.39 10.21
CA LEU A 233 -5.61 3.57 10.68
C LEU A 233 -6.56 3.62 9.48
N ARG A 234 -7.43 2.62 9.34
CA ARG A 234 -8.38 2.50 8.22
C ARG A 234 -9.85 2.56 8.65
N GLY A 235 -10.09 2.91 9.94
CA GLY A 235 -11.41 2.81 10.55
C GLY A 235 -11.79 1.38 10.92
N GLY A 236 -12.98 1.23 11.46
CA GLY A 236 -13.58 -0.05 11.87
C GLY A 236 -15.09 0.08 11.89
N SER A 237 -15.74 -0.22 13.02
CA SER A 237 -17.16 0.07 13.24
C SER A 237 -17.49 1.57 13.17
N ARG A 238 -16.49 2.41 13.37
CA ARG A 238 -16.51 3.87 13.21
C ARG A 238 -15.19 4.37 12.64
N PRO A 239 -15.14 5.59 12.08
CA PRO A 239 -13.91 6.24 11.67
C PRO A 239 -12.90 6.37 12.83
N ASN A 240 -11.58 6.40 12.52
CA ASN A 240 -10.50 6.54 13.51
C ASN A 240 -9.37 7.47 13.03
N TYR A 241 -9.71 8.52 12.30
CA TYR A 241 -8.76 9.51 11.79
C TYR A 241 -8.67 10.79 12.61
N ASP A 242 -9.61 11.02 13.54
CA ASP A 242 -9.67 12.20 14.38
C ASP A 242 -8.54 12.24 15.42
N ARG A 243 -8.36 13.42 16.04
CA ARG A 243 -7.30 13.66 17.03
C ARG A 243 -7.32 12.66 18.19
N ALA A 244 -8.50 12.37 18.73
CA ALA A 244 -8.63 11.45 19.86
C ALA A 244 -8.25 10.01 19.47
N SER A 245 -8.60 9.60 18.25
CA SER A 245 -8.21 8.30 17.69
C SER A 245 -6.69 8.20 17.46
N VAL A 246 -6.07 9.26 16.97
CA VAL A 246 -4.60 9.34 16.81
C VAL A 246 -3.91 9.27 18.18
N ASP A 247 -4.39 10.01 19.17
CA ASP A 247 -3.86 9.97 20.54
C ASP A 247 -3.98 8.56 21.15
N SER A 248 -5.13 7.91 21.00
CA SER A 248 -5.38 6.54 21.47
C SER A 248 -4.45 5.53 20.78
N ALA A 249 -4.31 5.63 19.46
CA ALA A 249 -3.42 4.75 18.69
C ALA A 249 -1.95 4.94 19.10
N ALA A 250 -1.51 6.16 19.29
CA ALA A 250 -0.15 6.46 19.75
C ALA A 250 0.12 5.90 21.15
N ALA A 251 -0.87 5.99 22.07
CA ALA A 251 -0.77 5.39 23.39
C ALA A 251 -0.68 3.85 23.32
N GLU A 252 -1.42 3.20 22.41
CA GLU A 252 -1.31 1.75 22.19
C GLU A 252 0.07 1.35 21.66
N LEU A 253 0.59 2.09 20.68
CA LEU A 253 1.95 1.86 20.15
C LEU A 253 3.01 1.99 21.25
N ALA A 254 2.91 3.03 22.10
CA ALA A 254 3.81 3.22 23.22
C ALA A 254 3.77 2.04 24.21
N ARG A 255 2.56 1.57 24.57
CA ARG A 255 2.39 0.38 25.44
C ARG A 255 3.01 -0.88 24.83
N SER A 256 2.93 -1.04 23.52
CA SER A 256 3.49 -2.16 22.77
C SER A 256 5.01 -2.04 22.53
N GLY A 257 5.64 -0.92 22.89
CA GLY A 257 7.05 -0.64 22.62
C GLY A 257 7.36 -0.40 21.14
N VAL A 258 6.37 0.09 20.39
CA VAL A 258 6.48 0.39 18.95
C VAL A 258 6.52 1.90 18.73
N ALA A 259 7.29 2.35 17.74
CA ALA A 259 7.37 3.76 17.40
C ALA A 259 5.99 4.34 17.04
N GLN A 260 5.69 5.54 17.57
CA GLN A 260 4.41 6.22 17.34
C GLN A 260 4.36 6.85 15.94
N ARG A 261 4.42 6.02 14.91
CA ARG A 261 4.37 6.40 13.50
C ARG A 261 3.10 5.85 12.86
N ILE A 262 2.20 6.75 12.51
CA ILE A 262 0.83 6.45 12.11
C ILE A 262 0.60 6.94 10.68
N MET A 263 0.17 6.04 9.80
CA MET A 263 -0.46 6.40 8.54
C MET A 263 -1.98 6.38 8.71
N ILE A 264 -2.69 7.31 8.06
CA ILE A 264 -4.15 7.32 8.05
C ILE A 264 -4.65 7.05 6.63
N ASP A 265 -5.43 6.02 6.48
CA ASP A 265 -6.14 5.68 5.26
C ASP A 265 -7.44 6.50 5.21
N ALA A 266 -7.54 7.46 4.30
CA ALA A 266 -8.71 8.33 4.14
C ALA A 266 -9.90 7.63 3.50
N SER A 267 -9.72 6.45 2.92
CA SER A 267 -10.77 5.61 2.31
C SER A 267 -11.37 4.61 3.33
N HIS A 268 -11.94 3.54 2.85
CA HIS A 268 -12.47 2.42 3.65
C HIS A 268 -13.49 2.88 4.71
N ALA A 269 -13.35 2.44 5.98
CA ALA A 269 -14.31 2.80 7.02
C ALA A 269 -14.15 4.27 7.49
N ASN A 270 -13.00 4.89 7.27
CA ASN A 270 -12.80 6.30 7.58
C ASN A 270 -13.67 7.23 6.72
N SER A 271 -13.92 6.87 5.45
CA SER A 271 -14.86 7.57 4.58
C SER A 271 -16.28 6.94 4.58
N GLY A 272 -16.52 5.89 5.38
CA GLY A 272 -17.73 5.09 5.30
C GLY A 272 -17.88 4.36 3.97
N LYS A 273 -16.77 4.06 3.27
CA LYS A 273 -16.67 3.49 1.91
C LYS A 273 -17.31 4.35 0.83
N LYS A 274 -17.45 5.65 1.08
CA LYS A 274 -17.96 6.64 0.15
C LYS A 274 -16.79 7.51 -0.31
N PRO A 275 -16.39 7.46 -1.60
CA PRO A 275 -15.20 8.19 -2.06
C PRO A 275 -15.36 9.71 -1.88
N GLU A 276 -16.59 10.24 -2.01
CA GLU A 276 -16.91 11.65 -1.82
C GLU A 276 -16.61 12.16 -0.39
N ASN A 277 -16.48 11.28 0.58
CA ASN A 277 -16.10 11.65 1.95
C ASN A 277 -14.58 11.73 2.17
N GLN A 278 -13.74 11.16 1.30
CA GLN A 278 -12.29 11.19 1.45
C GLN A 278 -11.72 12.62 1.56
N PRO A 279 -12.20 13.63 0.78
CA PRO A 279 -11.74 15.02 0.90
C PRO A 279 -11.96 15.62 2.29
N GLN A 280 -13.06 15.26 2.96
CA GLN A 280 -13.35 15.71 4.32
C GLN A 280 -12.36 15.07 5.33
N VAL A 281 -12.10 13.78 5.18
CA VAL A 281 -11.10 13.06 6.01
C VAL A 281 -9.71 13.68 5.83
N VAL A 282 -9.28 13.91 4.58
CA VAL A 282 -8.00 14.59 4.25
C VAL A 282 -7.94 15.99 4.87
N THR A 283 -9.05 16.73 4.86
CA THR A 283 -9.13 18.08 5.45
C THR A 283 -8.90 18.04 6.97
N ASP A 284 -9.48 17.08 7.66
CA ASP A 284 -9.28 16.93 9.10
C ASP A 284 -7.83 16.54 9.43
N ILE A 285 -7.26 15.56 8.70
CA ILE A 285 -5.87 15.15 8.84
C ILE A 285 -4.93 16.35 8.58
N ALA A 286 -5.16 17.11 7.51
CA ALA A 286 -4.38 18.32 7.19
C ALA A 286 -4.43 19.35 8.32
N ARG A 287 -5.60 19.55 8.97
CA ARG A 287 -5.75 20.45 10.12
C ARG A 287 -4.90 19.98 11.32
N GLN A 288 -4.88 18.68 11.60
CA GLN A 288 -4.06 18.11 12.68
C GLN A 288 -2.56 18.34 12.40
N ILE A 289 -2.12 18.04 11.16
CA ILE A 289 -0.73 18.26 10.72
C ILE A 289 -0.36 19.74 10.82
N SER A 290 -1.17 20.65 10.30
CA SER A 290 -0.95 22.11 10.38
C SER A 290 -0.86 22.61 11.83
N GLY A 291 -1.57 21.98 12.76
CA GLY A 291 -1.51 22.26 14.20
C GLY A 291 -0.25 21.72 14.90
N GLY A 292 0.66 21.07 14.16
CA GLY A 292 1.93 20.57 14.66
C GLY A 292 1.95 19.07 15.01
N GLU A 293 0.96 18.28 14.61
CA GLU A 293 0.98 16.83 14.81
C GLU A 293 2.09 16.17 13.99
N GLN A 294 2.96 15.41 14.66
CA GLN A 294 4.15 14.77 14.06
C GLN A 294 4.02 13.25 13.96
N ARG A 295 3.10 12.65 14.72
CA ARG A 295 2.91 11.20 14.73
C ARG A 295 2.22 10.71 13.45
N ILE A 296 1.46 11.59 12.79
CA ILE A 296 0.90 11.31 11.46
C ILE A 296 2.04 11.45 10.44
N MET A 297 2.62 10.32 10.06
CA MET A 297 3.74 10.26 9.12
C MET A 297 3.30 10.06 7.67
N GLY A 298 2.05 9.66 7.44
CA GLY A 298 1.55 9.40 6.10
C GLY A 298 0.03 9.37 6.00
N VAL A 299 -0.43 9.49 4.75
CA VAL A 299 -1.85 9.44 4.37
C VAL A 299 -2.01 8.54 3.16
N MET A 300 -3.08 7.73 3.13
CA MET A 300 -3.46 6.92 1.98
C MET A 300 -4.78 7.44 1.40
N VAL A 301 -4.88 7.51 0.07
CA VAL A 301 -6.07 7.97 -0.66
C VAL A 301 -6.37 7.04 -1.82
N GLU A 302 -7.61 6.57 -1.95
CA GLU A 302 -8.07 5.84 -3.13
C GLU A 302 -8.56 6.81 -4.19
N SER A 303 -7.84 6.88 -5.30
CA SER A 303 -7.98 7.84 -6.39
C SER A 303 -7.87 7.15 -7.75
N ASN A 304 -8.59 7.63 -8.75
CA ASN A 304 -8.44 7.18 -10.12
C ASN A 304 -8.65 8.37 -11.08
N LEU A 305 -8.61 8.14 -12.41
CA LEU A 305 -8.86 9.18 -13.41
C LEU A 305 -10.31 9.69 -13.32
N VAL A 306 -11.26 8.78 -13.07
CA VAL A 306 -12.71 9.05 -12.96
C VAL A 306 -13.20 8.63 -11.59
N ALA A 307 -14.06 9.45 -10.98
CA ALA A 307 -14.65 9.20 -9.66
C ALA A 307 -15.58 7.98 -9.64
N GLY A 308 -15.75 7.42 -8.45
CA GLY A 308 -16.71 6.36 -8.18
C GLY A 308 -16.19 4.96 -8.49
N ARG A 309 -17.12 4.06 -8.79
CA ARG A 309 -16.90 2.67 -9.18
C ARG A 309 -17.93 2.21 -10.20
N GLN A 310 -17.61 1.13 -10.88
CA GLN A 310 -18.50 0.45 -11.82
C GLN A 310 -18.48 -1.06 -11.56
N ASP A 311 -19.52 -1.76 -12.00
CA ASP A 311 -19.58 -3.21 -11.97
C ASP A 311 -19.13 -3.79 -13.34
N VAL A 312 -18.45 -4.93 -13.29
CA VAL A 312 -18.08 -5.67 -14.51
C VAL A 312 -19.27 -6.51 -14.94
N LEU A 313 -19.93 -6.09 -16.02
CA LEU A 313 -21.09 -6.76 -16.59
C LEU A 313 -20.73 -7.36 -17.94
N PRO A 314 -21.13 -8.63 -18.24
CA PRO A 314 -20.86 -9.26 -19.53
C PRO A 314 -21.39 -8.40 -20.70
N GLY A 315 -20.56 -8.18 -21.71
CA GLY A 315 -20.92 -7.41 -22.91
C GLY A 315 -21.01 -5.90 -22.73
N THR A 316 -20.71 -5.37 -21.55
CA THR A 316 -20.70 -3.93 -21.30
C THR A 316 -19.26 -3.41 -21.27
N ALA A 317 -18.98 -2.38 -22.08
CA ALA A 317 -17.68 -1.71 -22.04
C ALA A 317 -17.48 -0.98 -20.71
N LEU A 318 -16.29 -1.12 -20.12
CA LEU A 318 -15.94 -0.41 -18.90
C LEU A 318 -15.64 1.06 -19.19
N THR A 319 -16.02 1.93 -18.25
CA THR A 319 -15.58 3.32 -18.25
C THR A 319 -14.09 3.37 -17.98
N TYR A 320 -13.32 3.94 -18.93
CA TYR A 320 -11.87 4.09 -18.80
C TYR A 320 -11.49 4.89 -17.56
N GLY A 321 -10.52 4.37 -16.78
CA GLY A 321 -10.02 5.05 -15.60
C GLY A 321 -10.97 5.10 -14.39
N GLN A 322 -12.06 4.32 -14.40
CA GLN A 322 -12.96 4.17 -13.26
C GLN A 322 -12.77 2.81 -12.56
N SER A 323 -12.78 2.80 -11.23
CA SER A 323 -12.55 1.60 -10.42
C SER A 323 -13.63 0.52 -10.64
N ILE A 324 -13.22 -0.76 -10.65
CA ILE A 324 -14.12 -1.92 -10.63
C ILE A 324 -14.20 -2.58 -9.23
N THR A 325 -13.58 -1.97 -8.22
CA THR A 325 -13.62 -2.44 -6.83
C THR A 325 -14.22 -1.36 -5.92
N ASP A 326 -13.51 -0.83 -4.93
CA ASP A 326 -14.07 0.24 -4.11
C ASP A 326 -14.01 1.58 -4.86
N GLY A 327 -14.94 2.50 -4.54
CA GLY A 327 -15.01 3.81 -5.17
C GLY A 327 -13.79 4.67 -4.88
N CYS A 328 -13.31 5.38 -5.91
CA CYS A 328 -12.19 6.30 -5.84
C CYS A 328 -12.65 7.76 -6.02
N VAL A 329 -11.87 8.71 -5.52
CA VAL A 329 -12.00 10.12 -5.95
C VAL A 329 -11.39 10.28 -7.36
N ASP A 330 -11.81 11.33 -8.09
CA ASP A 330 -11.25 11.65 -9.39
C ASP A 330 -9.88 12.35 -9.30
N TRP A 331 -9.31 12.61 -10.47
CA TRP A 331 -8.01 13.27 -10.59
C TRP A 331 -8.01 14.69 -9.99
N ASP A 332 -9.02 15.52 -10.27
CA ASP A 332 -9.05 16.91 -9.81
C ASP A 332 -9.18 16.99 -8.28
N THR A 333 -10.01 16.16 -7.69
CA THR A 333 -10.13 16.01 -6.24
C THR A 333 -8.79 15.54 -5.62
N THR A 334 -8.07 14.67 -6.32
CA THR A 334 -6.75 14.19 -5.89
C THR A 334 -5.72 15.32 -5.85
N VAL A 335 -5.67 16.14 -6.90
CA VAL A 335 -4.77 17.31 -6.94
C VAL A 335 -5.05 18.27 -5.79
N GLN A 336 -6.32 18.54 -5.49
CA GLN A 336 -6.72 19.39 -4.36
C GLN A 336 -6.28 18.77 -3.01
N ALA A 337 -6.48 17.47 -2.83
CA ALA A 337 -6.11 16.77 -1.61
C ALA A 337 -4.59 16.81 -1.38
N LEU A 338 -3.78 16.55 -2.42
CA LEU A 338 -2.33 16.57 -2.33
C LEU A 338 -1.77 17.97 -2.04
N ASN A 339 -2.30 19.00 -2.69
CA ASN A 339 -1.91 20.39 -2.40
C ASN A 339 -2.25 20.74 -0.94
N ARG A 340 -3.44 20.40 -0.45
CA ARG A 340 -3.84 20.64 0.94
C ARG A 340 -2.91 19.97 1.95
N LEU A 341 -2.49 18.74 1.69
CA LEU A 341 -1.53 18.03 2.54
C LEU A 341 -0.14 18.68 2.49
N ALA A 342 0.30 19.14 1.33
CA ALA A 342 1.56 19.87 1.18
C ALA A 342 1.55 21.21 1.95
N ASP A 343 0.47 21.96 1.88
CA ASP A 343 0.29 23.19 2.63
C ASP A 343 0.26 22.94 4.15
N ALA A 344 -0.33 21.83 4.57
CA ALA A 344 -0.33 21.42 5.97
C ALA A 344 1.10 21.12 6.50
N VAL A 345 1.96 20.49 5.68
CA VAL A 345 3.37 20.27 6.04
C VAL A 345 4.11 21.59 6.16
N ALA A 346 3.90 22.55 5.24
CA ALA A 346 4.50 23.88 5.33
C ALA A 346 4.08 24.61 6.63
N ALA A 347 2.78 24.61 6.95
CA ALA A 347 2.27 25.20 8.19
C ALA A 347 2.84 24.51 9.44
N ARG A 348 3.00 23.18 9.44
CA ARG A 348 3.63 22.43 10.52
C ARG A 348 5.07 22.92 10.78
N ARG A 349 5.86 23.15 9.73
CA ARG A 349 7.23 23.67 9.83
C ARG A 349 7.27 25.05 10.50
N GLU A 350 6.33 25.94 10.17
CA GLU A 350 6.23 27.26 10.80
C GLU A 350 5.90 27.18 12.29
N VAL A 351 4.98 26.29 12.67
CA VAL A 351 4.65 26.04 14.09
C VAL A 351 5.86 25.55 14.87
N GLN A 352 6.65 24.65 14.28
CA GLN A 352 7.88 24.13 14.90
C GLN A 352 8.93 25.21 15.07
N CYS A 353 9.16 26.04 14.04
CA CYS A 353 10.10 27.17 14.11
C CYS A 353 9.72 28.17 15.21
N ARG A 354 8.42 28.48 15.37
CA ARG A 354 7.94 29.35 16.46
C ARG A 354 8.24 28.77 17.84
N LYS A 355 7.84 27.52 18.07
CA LYS A 355 8.10 26.83 19.35
C LYS A 355 9.59 26.74 19.70
N PHE A 356 10.45 26.57 18.69
CA PHE A 356 11.90 26.56 18.91
C PHE A 356 12.41 27.94 19.37
N ARG A 357 11.97 29.01 18.72
CA ARG A 357 12.36 30.41 19.12
C ARG A 357 11.88 30.76 20.53
N GLU A 358 10.66 30.40 20.90
CA GLU A 358 10.08 30.61 22.24
C GLU A 358 10.82 29.85 23.35
N ARG A 359 11.43 28.70 23.06
CA ARG A 359 12.23 27.92 24.02
C ARG A 359 13.67 28.41 24.13
N SER A 360 14.15 29.19 23.16
CA SER A 360 15.51 29.69 23.08
C SER A 360 15.61 31.18 23.55
N ALA A 361 14.47 31.83 23.81
CA ALA A 361 14.33 33.15 24.40
C ALA A 361 14.05 33.08 25.91
#